data_4667a521c6b233eabd5c5d8774e39bdb
#
_entry.id   4667a521c6b233eabd5c5d8774e39bdb
#
_cell.length_a   1.000
_cell.length_b   1.000
_cell.length_c   1.000
_cell.angle_alpha   90.00
_cell.angle_beta   90.00
_cell.angle_gamma   90.00
#
_symmetry.space_group_name_H-M   'P 1'
#
loop_
_entity.id
_entity.type
_entity.pdbx_description
1 polymer ?
#
loop_
_entity_poly.entity_id
_entity_poly.type
_entity_poly.pdbx_seq_one_letter_code
_entity_poly.pdbx_strand_id
1 'polypeptide(L)'
;MDKQQEYVLRAIEERDIRFIRLWFTDVLGQLKSVAIAPAEVEGAFEEGIGFDGSAVEGLTRVFESDMLLAPDPSTFQLLPWRSGTNAVARMFCDVLTPDGEPARTDPRAVLERQLARVAEAGFTCYVHPEIEFYLVERDADG
;
A
#
# COMPACT_ATOMS: atom_id res chain seq x y z
N MET A 1 13.79 -12.66 6.13
CA MET A 1 12.68 -11.88 6.74
C MET A 1 13.26 -10.89 7.75
N ASP A 2 12.84 -9.65 7.71
CA ASP A 2 13.28 -8.63 8.65
C ASP A 2 12.36 -8.51 9.89
N LYS A 3 12.75 -7.70 10.88
CA LYS A 3 11.98 -7.53 12.13
C LYS A 3 10.58 -6.94 11.92
N GLN A 4 10.39 -6.12 10.89
CA GLN A 4 9.09 -5.52 10.60
C GLN A 4 8.14 -6.55 9.99
N GLN A 5 8.64 -7.38 9.08
CA GLN A 5 7.88 -8.49 8.50
C GLN A 5 7.46 -9.50 9.59
N GLU A 6 8.39 -9.87 10.48
CA GLU A 6 8.08 -10.74 11.63
C GLU A 6 7.00 -10.16 12.54
N TYR A 7 7.06 -8.85 12.80
CA TYR A 7 6.04 -8.14 13.57
C TYR A 7 4.67 -8.21 12.89
N VAL A 8 4.61 -8.00 11.58
CA VAL A 8 3.36 -8.04 10.81
C VAL A 8 2.72 -9.42 10.88
N LEU A 9 3.48 -10.50 10.63
CA LEU A 9 2.97 -11.86 10.68
C LEU A 9 2.42 -12.21 12.06
N ARG A 10 3.15 -11.88 13.12
CA ARG A 10 2.69 -12.07 14.49
C ARG A 10 1.42 -11.26 14.80
N ALA A 11 1.36 -9.99 14.39
CA ALA A 11 0.19 -9.15 14.63
C ALA A 11 -1.06 -9.65 13.89
N ILE A 12 -0.89 -10.28 12.72
CA ILE A 12 -1.97 -10.91 11.96
C ILE A 12 -2.58 -12.06 12.75
N GLU A 13 -1.75 -12.94 13.33
CA GLU A 13 -2.17 -14.09 14.14
C GLU A 13 -2.82 -13.63 15.45
N GLU A 14 -2.14 -12.77 16.23
CA GLU A 14 -2.61 -12.32 17.54
C GLU A 14 -3.94 -11.56 17.50
N ARG A 15 -4.25 -10.92 16.38
CA ARG A 15 -5.44 -10.07 16.22
C ARG A 15 -6.54 -10.67 15.34
N ASP A 16 -6.41 -11.94 14.93
CA ASP A 16 -7.34 -12.66 14.04
C ASP A 16 -7.72 -11.83 12.80
N ILE A 17 -6.70 -11.28 12.12
CA ILE A 17 -6.91 -10.45 10.93
C ILE A 17 -7.34 -11.35 9.78
N ARG A 18 -8.45 -11.00 9.13
CA ARG A 18 -9.06 -11.81 8.08
C ARG A 18 -8.59 -11.44 6.68
N PHE A 19 -8.28 -10.18 6.46
CA PHE A 19 -7.80 -9.68 5.17
C PHE A 19 -6.77 -8.60 5.37
N ILE A 20 -5.80 -8.57 4.47
CA ILE A 20 -4.82 -7.50 4.37
C ILE A 20 -5.09 -6.75 3.05
N ARG A 21 -5.27 -5.45 3.15
CA ARG A 21 -5.42 -4.57 2.01
C ARG A 21 -4.05 -4.04 1.59
N LEU A 22 -3.65 -4.36 0.38
CA LEU A 22 -2.48 -3.81 -0.27
C LEU A 22 -2.88 -2.53 -0.98
N TRP A 23 -2.44 -1.39 -0.48
CA TRP A 23 -2.81 -0.07 -0.97
C TRP A 23 -1.71 0.55 -1.80
N PHE A 24 -2.06 1.08 -2.95
CA PHE A 24 -1.19 1.84 -3.84
C PHE A 24 -1.99 2.94 -4.53
N THR A 25 -1.33 3.88 -5.18
CA THR A 25 -2.00 4.98 -5.89
C THR A 25 -1.68 4.93 -7.38
N ASP A 26 -2.64 5.36 -8.20
CA ASP A 26 -2.41 5.61 -9.61
C ASP A 26 -1.80 7.01 -9.84
N VAL A 27 -1.51 7.36 -11.10
CA VAL A 27 -0.93 8.66 -11.47
C VAL A 27 -1.85 9.86 -11.21
N LEU A 28 -3.14 9.61 -11.00
CA LEU A 28 -4.12 10.63 -10.61
C LEU A 28 -4.23 10.78 -9.08
N GLY A 29 -3.46 10.01 -8.31
CA GLY A 29 -3.50 10.00 -6.85
C GLY A 29 -4.69 9.23 -6.26
N GLN A 30 -5.40 8.44 -7.07
CA GLN A 30 -6.52 7.63 -6.59
C GLN A 30 -6.00 6.39 -5.88
N LEU A 31 -6.53 6.14 -4.68
CA LEU A 31 -6.22 4.94 -3.92
C LEU A 31 -6.80 3.69 -4.59
N LYS A 32 -5.96 2.72 -4.86
CA LYS A 32 -6.29 1.38 -5.34
C LYS A 32 -5.99 0.35 -4.26
N SER A 33 -6.65 -0.78 -4.32
CA SER A 33 -6.52 -1.82 -3.30
C SER A 33 -6.69 -3.22 -3.88
N VAL A 34 -5.75 -4.09 -3.55
CA VAL A 34 -5.88 -5.54 -3.67
C VAL A 34 -6.01 -6.13 -2.27
N ALA A 35 -6.87 -7.12 -2.09
CA ALA A 35 -7.03 -7.81 -0.81
C ALA A 35 -6.41 -9.20 -0.90
N ILE A 36 -5.59 -9.54 0.09
CA ILE A 36 -4.98 -10.86 0.22
C ILE A 36 -5.37 -11.52 1.54
N ALA A 37 -5.31 -12.85 1.58
CA ALA A 37 -5.49 -13.60 2.80
C ALA A 37 -4.21 -13.59 3.67
N PRO A 38 -4.31 -13.79 5.00
CA PRO A 38 -3.15 -13.90 5.89
C PRO A 38 -2.07 -14.87 5.41
N ALA A 39 -2.46 -16.00 4.86
CA ALA A 39 -1.53 -17.03 4.38
C ALA A 39 -0.67 -16.59 3.18
N GLU A 40 -1.06 -15.52 2.49
CA GLU A 40 -0.33 -15.01 1.32
C GLU A 40 0.71 -13.95 1.69
N VAL A 41 0.69 -13.43 2.94
CA VAL A 41 1.50 -12.27 3.33
C VAL A 41 2.99 -12.57 3.32
N GLU A 42 3.40 -13.75 3.77
CA GLU A 42 4.81 -14.15 3.77
C GLU A 42 5.36 -14.21 2.34
N GLY A 43 4.64 -14.87 1.42
CA GLY A 43 5.00 -14.89 0.01
C GLY A 43 4.95 -13.50 -0.64
N ALA A 44 4.02 -12.64 -0.22
CA ALA A 44 3.95 -11.27 -0.69
C ALA A 44 5.19 -10.42 -0.32
N PHE A 45 5.83 -10.71 0.82
CA PHE A 45 7.09 -10.05 1.20
C PHE A 45 8.30 -10.57 0.41
N GLU A 46 8.26 -11.80 -0.07
CA GLU A 46 9.36 -12.43 -0.80
C GLU A 46 9.30 -12.15 -2.30
N GLU A 47 8.12 -12.30 -2.89
CA GLU A 47 7.94 -12.30 -4.35
C GLU A 47 7.02 -11.17 -4.86
N GLY A 48 6.36 -10.45 -3.93
CA GLY A 48 5.29 -9.50 -4.28
C GLY A 48 3.98 -10.21 -4.65
N ILE A 49 2.96 -9.42 -4.97
CA ILE A 49 1.65 -9.90 -5.43
C ILE A 49 1.41 -9.40 -6.85
N GLY A 50 1.25 -10.35 -7.78
CA GLY A 50 0.93 -10.05 -9.17
C GLY A 50 -0.46 -9.42 -9.33
N PHE A 51 -0.57 -8.41 -10.16
CA PHE A 51 -1.84 -7.81 -10.55
C PHE A 51 -1.81 -7.28 -11.98
N ASP A 52 -3.00 -7.12 -12.59
CA ASP A 52 -3.14 -6.53 -13.92
C ASP A 52 -3.09 -5.00 -13.84
N GLY A 53 -1.92 -4.43 -14.14
CA GLY A 53 -1.69 -2.99 -14.13
C GLY A 53 -2.39 -2.25 -15.28
N SER A 54 -2.85 -2.95 -16.33
CA SER A 54 -3.55 -2.32 -17.46
C SER A 54 -4.92 -1.78 -17.06
N ALA A 55 -5.51 -2.31 -15.98
CA ALA A 55 -6.76 -1.83 -15.40
C ALA A 55 -6.60 -0.56 -14.54
N VAL A 56 -5.34 -0.11 -14.33
CA VAL A 56 -5.03 1.04 -13.49
C VAL A 56 -4.46 2.17 -14.34
N GLU A 57 -5.10 3.35 -14.23
CA GLU A 57 -4.74 4.54 -15.02
C GLU A 57 -3.24 4.87 -14.90
N GLY A 58 -2.58 4.96 -16.05
CA GLY A 58 -1.20 5.42 -16.17
C GLY A 58 -0.12 4.46 -15.67
N LEU A 59 -0.45 3.23 -15.22
CA LEU A 59 0.58 2.29 -14.78
C LEU A 59 1.27 1.58 -15.95
N THR A 60 0.49 1.03 -16.89
CA THR A 60 1.07 0.30 -18.02
C THR A 60 0.14 0.31 -19.24
N ARG A 61 0.64 -0.22 -20.36
CA ARG A 61 -0.16 -0.48 -21.55
C ARG A 61 -0.74 -1.89 -21.49
N VAL A 62 -1.81 -2.15 -22.25
CA VAL A 62 -2.53 -3.45 -22.25
C VAL A 62 -1.61 -4.65 -22.50
N PHE A 63 -0.55 -4.50 -23.29
CA PHE A 63 0.40 -5.58 -23.58
C PHE A 63 1.57 -5.71 -22.58
N GLU A 64 1.61 -4.83 -21.58
CA GLU A 64 2.59 -4.82 -20.50
C GLU A 64 1.85 -4.81 -19.16
N SER A 65 0.80 -5.66 -19.05
CA SER A 65 -0.16 -5.57 -17.94
C SER A 65 0.33 -6.15 -16.62
N ASP A 66 1.25 -7.11 -16.68
CA ASP A 66 1.73 -7.79 -15.47
C ASP A 66 2.62 -6.85 -14.65
N MET A 67 2.19 -6.60 -13.41
CA MET A 67 2.88 -5.78 -12.44
C MET A 67 2.90 -6.50 -11.09
N LEU A 68 3.79 -6.08 -10.19
CA LEU A 68 3.90 -6.62 -8.83
C LEU A 68 3.63 -5.51 -7.80
N LEU A 69 2.94 -5.87 -6.72
CA LEU A 69 2.84 -5.06 -5.50
C LEU A 69 3.82 -5.60 -4.48
N ALA A 70 4.77 -4.78 -4.07
CA ALA A 70 5.70 -5.08 -3.00
C ALA A 70 5.23 -4.37 -1.72
N PRO A 71 4.69 -5.10 -0.71
CA PRO A 71 4.18 -4.49 0.50
C PRO A 71 5.30 -3.91 1.36
N ASP A 72 5.10 -2.68 1.87
CA ASP A 72 5.98 -2.05 2.85
C ASP A 72 5.48 -2.40 4.27
N PRO A 73 6.16 -3.31 5.00
CA PRO A 73 5.73 -3.75 6.33
C PRO A 73 5.77 -2.62 7.37
N SER A 74 6.57 -1.56 7.15
CA SER A 74 6.64 -0.40 8.05
C SER A 74 5.33 0.39 8.09
N THR A 75 4.50 0.24 7.06
CA THR A 75 3.21 0.92 6.92
C THR A 75 2.03 0.09 7.41
N PHE A 76 2.27 -1.08 7.99
CA PHE A 76 1.21 -1.95 8.49
C PHE A 76 0.33 -1.25 9.52
N GLN A 77 -0.99 -1.30 9.32
CA GLN A 77 -1.95 -0.71 10.24
C GLN A 77 -3.31 -1.42 10.20
N LEU A 78 -3.90 -1.60 11.38
CA LEU A 78 -5.30 -2.03 11.49
C LEU A 78 -6.23 -0.92 11.00
N LEU A 79 -7.30 -1.30 10.31
CA LEU A 79 -8.36 -0.37 9.93
C LEU A 79 -9.37 -0.27 11.08
N PRO A 80 -9.47 0.86 11.80
CA PRO A 80 -10.30 0.97 13.01
C PRO A 80 -11.79 0.78 12.73
N TRP A 81 -12.25 1.10 11.52
CA TRP A 81 -13.64 0.87 11.08
C TRP A 81 -13.92 -0.56 10.60
N ARG A 82 -12.92 -1.43 10.63
CA ARG A 82 -13.00 -2.87 10.30
C ARG A 82 -12.34 -3.69 11.42
N SER A 83 -12.75 -3.43 12.66
CA SER A 83 -12.26 -4.11 13.87
C SER A 83 -13.25 -5.20 14.33
N GLY A 84 -12.83 -6.03 15.29
CA GLY A 84 -13.62 -7.13 15.82
C GLY A 84 -13.41 -8.44 15.07
N THR A 85 -14.44 -9.28 14.98
CA THR A 85 -14.35 -10.65 14.41
C THR A 85 -13.98 -10.71 12.92
N ASN A 86 -13.98 -9.59 12.22
CA ASN A 86 -13.57 -9.46 10.82
C ASN A 86 -12.53 -8.36 10.66
N ALA A 87 -11.51 -8.37 11.52
CA ALA A 87 -10.45 -7.39 11.48
C ALA A 87 -9.73 -7.36 10.12
N VAL A 88 -9.48 -6.15 9.63
CA VAL A 88 -8.77 -5.90 8.39
C VAL A 88 -7.60 -4.97 8.67
N ALA A 89 -6.44 -5.31 8.12
CA ALA A 89 -5.27 -4.44 8.11
C ALA A 89 -4.97 -3.93 6.71
N ARG A 90 -4.05 -2.99 6.62
CA ARG A 90 -3.54 -2.50 5.34
C ARG A 90 -2.02 -2.33 5.40
N MET A 91 -1.38 -2.43 4.24
CA MET A 91 -0.02 -1.95 3.98
C MET A 91 -0.03 -1.12 2.71
N PHE A 92 0.79 -0.09 2.65
CA PHE A 92 1.11 0.54 1.37
C PHE A 92 2.11 -0.31 0.61
N CYS A 93 2.04 -0.24 -0.72
CA CYS A 93 2.90 -1.02 -1.59
C CYS A 93 3.61 -0.12 -2.59
N ASP A 94 4.81 -0.53 -2.95
CA ASP A 94 5.48 -0.07 -4.15
C ASP A 94 4.99 -0.89 -5.33
N VAL A 95 4.90 -0.26 -6.50
CA VAL A 95 4.56 -0.95 -7.74
C VAL A 95 5.84 -1.25 -8.50
N LEU A 96 6.05 -2.53 -8.80
CA LEU A 96 7.21 -3.02 -9.50
C LEU A 96 6.83 -3.56 -10.88
N THR A 97 7.79 -3.54 -11.80
CA THR A 97 7.72 -4.30 -13.06
C THR A 97 7.88 -5.80 -12.79
N PRO A 98 7.56 -6.69 -13.75
CA PRO A 98 7.78 -8.12 -13.59
C PRO A 98 9.23 -8.50 -13.28
N ASP A 99 10.19 -7.67 -13.68
CA ASP A 99 11.62 -7.85 -13.40
C ASP A 99 12.03 -7.40 -11.99
N GLY A 100 11.07 -6.91 -11.19
CA GLY A 100 11.31 -6.44 -9.82
C GLY A 100 11.84 -5.01 -9.71
N GLU A 101 11.88 -4.26 -10.80
CA GLU A 101 12.32 -2.87 -10.79
C GLU A 101 11.16 -1.91 -10.46
N PRO A 102 11.41 -0.79 -9.75
CA PRO A 102 10.37 0.19 -9.47
C PRO A 102 9.69 0.71 -10.74
N ALA A 103 8.37 0.65 -10.79
CA ALA A 103 7.61 1.17 -11.92
C ALA A 103 7.81 2.69 -12.04
N ARG A 104 8.13 3.17 -13.24
CA ARG A 104 8.39 4.60 -13.49
C ARG A 104 7.18 5.49 -13.24
N THR A 105 6.00 4.91 -13.34
CA THR A 105 4.70 5.56 -13.17
C THR A 105 4.14 5.44 -11.75
N ASP A 106 4.83 4.71 -10.86
CA ASP A 106 4.46 4.65 -9.45
C ASP A 106 4.75 5.99 -8.74
N PRO A 107 3.71 6.70 -8.24
CA PRO A 107 3.91 7.96 -7.52
C PRO A 107 4.77 7.82 -6.27
N ARG A 108 4.70 6.67 -5.59
CA ARG A 108 5.50 6.39 -4.40
C ARG A 108 7.00 6.28 -4.76
N ALA A 109 7.34 5.58 -5.82
CA ALA A 109 8.72 5.51 -6.31
C ALA A 109 9.24 6.88 -6.79
N VAL A 110 8.37 7.76 -7.33
CA VAL A 110 8.76 9.15 -7.64
C VAL A 110 9.13 9.91 -6.38
N LEU A 111 8.33 9.81 -5.32
CA LEU A 111 8.59 10.46 -4.02
C LEU A 111 9.89 9.95 -3.41
N GLU A 112 10.11 8.64 -3.36
CA GLU A 112 11.32 8.03 -2.81
C GLU A 112 12.59 8.53 -3.48
N ARG A 113 12.60 8.60 -4.82
CA ARG A 113 13.73 9.17 -5.57
C ARG A 113 14.01 10.62 -5.20
N GLN A 114 12.98 11.44 -4.92
CA GLN A 114 13.19 12.82 -4.50
C GLN A 114 13.70 12.91 -3.06
N LEU A 115 13.17 12.08 -2.16
CA LEU A 115 13.65 12.01 -0.77
C LEU A 115 15.10 11.55 -0.69
N ALA A 116 15.50 10.59 -1.52
CA ALA A 116 16.90 10.17 -1.62
C ALA A 116 17.82 11.34 -2.05
N ARG A 117 17.44 12.11 -3.04
CA ARG A 117 18.19 13.31 -3.46
C ARG A 117 18.28 14.37 -2.36
N VAL A 118 17.21 14.55 -1.59
CA VAL A 118 17.21 15.47 -0.43
C VAL A 118 18.19 14.99 0.63
N ALA A 119 18.19 13.68 0.92
CA ALA A 119 19.10 13.06 1.88
C ALA A 119 20.59 13.16 1.42
N GLU A 120 20.87 12.93 0.14
CA GLU A 120 22.22 13.12 -0.44
C GLU A 120 22.74 14.56 -0.30
N ALA A 121 21.83 15.54 -0.34
CA ALA A 121 22.16 16.95 -0.10
C ALA A 121 22.30 17.30 1.39
N GLY A 122 22.16 16.33 2.31
CA GLY A 122 22.30 16.49 3.76
C GLY A 122 21.07 17.04 4.47
N PHE A 123 19.89 16.98 3.83
CA PHE A 123 18.62 17.47 4.41
C PHE A 123 17.70 16.32 4.77
N THR A 124 16.81 16.59 5.73
CA THR A 124 15.65 15.74 6.05
C THR A 124 14.37 16.48 5.68
N CYS A 125 13.48 15.82 4.95
CA CYS A 125 12.19 16.38 4.56
C CYS A 125 11.11 16.00 5.59
N TYR A 126 10.40 17.02 6.10
CA TYR A 126 9.23 16.84 6.96
C TYR A 126 8.01 17.42 6.26
N VAL A 127 6.93 16.66 6.24
CA VAL A 127 5.65 17.10 5.64
C VAL A 127 4.56 16.92 6.70
N HIS A 128 3.70 17.91 6.82
CA HIS A 128 2.50 17.87 7.66
C HIS A 128 1.26 18.12 6.81
N PRO A 129 0.36 17.12 6.64
CA PRO A 129 -0.88 17.33 5.92
C PRO A 129 -1.89 18.11 6.79
N GLU A 130 -2.61 19.05 6.19
CA GLU A 130 -3.78 19.70 6.77
C GLU A 130 -5.04 19.13 6.12
N ILE A 131 -5.99 18.69 6.94
CA ILE A 131 -7.26 18.11 6.48
C ILE A 131 -8.39 18.94 7.07
N GLU A 132 -9.17 19.59 6.20
CA GLU A 132 -10.38 20.31 6.56
C GLU A 132 -11.60 19.48 6.23
N PHE A 133 -12.57 19.44 7.14
CA PHE A 133 -13.82 18.71 6.94
C PHE A 133 -14.97 19.30 7.76
N TYR A 134 -16.19 18.98 7.36
CA TYR A 134 -17.41 19.31 8.10
C TYR A 134 -18.01 18.04 8.68
N LEU A 135 -18.41 18.11 9.95
CA LEU A 135 -19.27 17.11 10.55
C LEU A 135 -20.72 17.49 10.27
N VAL A 136 -21.48 16.57 9.67
CA VAL A 136 -22.89 16.76 9.37
C VAL A 136 -23.72 15.66 10.03
N GLU A 137 -24.87 16.03 10.54
CA GLU A 137 -25.87 15.02 10.94
C GLU A 137 -26.61 14.54 9.70
N ARG A 138 -26.81 13.24 9.63
CA ARG A 138 -27.63 12.63 8.58
C ARG A 138 -29.09 12.74 9.04
N ASP A 139 -29.92 13.41 8.27
CA ASP A 139 -31.35 13.40 8.53
C ASP A 139 -32.03 12.08 8.11
N ALA A 140 -33.31 11.94 8.43
CA ALA A 140 -34.05 10.67 8.20
C ALA A 140 -34.22 10.34 6.72
N ASP A 141 -33.96 11.29 5.83
CA ASP A 141 -34.16 11.16 4.37
C ASP A 141 -32.82 10.93 3.62
N GLY A 142 -31.68 10.87 4.32
CA GLY A 142 -30.37 10.45 3.81
C GLY A 142 -29.42 11.51 3.38
#